data_5ac965479b620d28f44f925e071c3187
#
_entry.id   5ac965479b620d28f44f925e071c3187
#
_cell.length_a   1.000
_cell.length_b   1.000
_cell.length_c   1.000
_cell.angle_alpha   90.00
_cell.angle_beta   90.00
_cell.angle_gamma   90.00
#
_symmetry.space_group_name_H-M   'P 1'
#
loop_
_entity.id
_entity.type
_entity.pdbx_description
1 polymer ?
#
loop_
_entity_poly.entity_id
_entity_poly.type
_entity_poly.pdbx_seq_one_letter_code
_entity_poly.pdbx_strand_id
1 'polypeptide(L)'
;TNRNRFVIEKNGIDVEELAITNVIDKYLELYPIPEVGNGVIVNFSNVQCYQMNAAVRERLYGEKKEIQPGDILLINNNNYHTFSRTILNGDMAKGVSTGSVEYHSNIPVSINGKRTHVDLAFRRIELLFPDDDKSIECMILESQLKN
;
A
#
# COMPACT_ATOMS: atom_id res chain seq x y z
N THR A 1 17.32 23.96 28.71
CA THR A 1 16.96 22.64 28.19
C THR A 1 17.48 22.54 26.77
N ASN A 2 18.65 21.89 26.58
CA ASN A 2 19.20 21.57 25.28
C ASN A 2 18.25 20.54 24.62
N ARG A 3 17.37 21.00 23.76
CA ARG A 3 16.70 20.13 22.81
C ARG A 3 17.77 19.76 21.78
N ASN A 4 18.19 18.51 21.74
CA ASN A 4 19.02 17.97 20.67
C ASN A 4 18.28 18.24 19.36
N ARG A 5 18.67 19.28 18.67
CA ARG A 5 18.13 19.61 17.36
C ARG A 5 18.86 18.74 16.35
N PHE A 6 18.14 17.82 15.74
CA PHE A 6 18.66 17.05 14.62
C PHE A 6 18.87 18.02 13.45
N VAL A 7 20.10 18.18 13.04
CA VAL A 7 20.48 19.03 11.90
C VAL A 7 20.92 18.13 10.77
N ILE A 8 20.23 18.20 9.65
CA ILE A 8 20.64 17.54 8.41
C ILE A 8 21.43 18.57 7.61
N GLU A 9 22.71 18.25 7.35
CA GLU A 9 23.53 19.09 6.50
C GLU A 9 23.16 18.88 5.03
N LYS A 10 22.87 19.97 4.34
CA LYS A 10 22.55 19.97 2.92
C LYS A 10 23.87 20.00 2.14
N ASN A 11 24.08 19.03 1.27
CA ASN A 11 25.27 18.99 0.44
C ASN A 11 25.01 19.23 -1.05
N GLY A 12 23.71 19.30 -1.43
CA GLY A 12 23.31 19.52 -2.83
C GLY A 12 23.51 18.32 -3.77
N ILE A 13 24.06 17.21 -3.23
CA ILE A 13 24.28 15.96 -3.96
C ILE A 13 23.36 14.88 -3.45
N ASP A 14 23.44 14.58 -2.15
CA ASP A 14 22.68 13.48 -1.51
C ASP A 14 21.52 14.00 -0.67
N VAL A 15 21.58 15.27 -0.25
CA VAL A 15 20.59 15.91 0.62
C VAL A 15 20.17 17.24 0.04
N GLU A 16 18.92 17.32 -0.34
CA GLU A 16 18.26 18.52 -0.88
C GLU A 16 17.12 18.96 0.03
N GLU A 17 16.96 20.27 0.19
CA GLU A 17 15.77 20.80 0.84
C GLU A 17 14.64 20.93 -0.17
N LEU A 18 13.49 20.38 0.17
CA LEU A 18 12.31 20.42 -0.68
C LEU A 18 11.11 20.97 0.10
N ALA A 19 10.33 21.85 -0.53
CA ALA A 19 9.05 22.24 0.02
C ALA A 19 8.09 21.05 0.03
N ILE A 20 7.32 20.90 1.10
CA ILE A 20 6.39 19.76 1.26
C ILE A 20 5.40 19.63 0.10
N THR A 21 5.02 20.76 -0.51
CA THR A 21 4.13 20.81 -1.67
C THR A 21 4.72 20.14 -2.93
N ASN A 22 6.04 20.04 -2.99
CA ASN A 22 6.77 19.53 -4.16
C ASN A 22 7.24 18.09 -3.97
N VAL A 23 7.00 17.48 -2.81
CA VAL A 23 7.49 16.14 -2.48
C VAL A 23 6.97 15.09 -3.46
N ILE A 24 5.67 15.13 -3.78
CA ILE A 24 5.05 14.16 -4.69
C ILE A 24 5.57 14.34 -6.12
N ASP A 25 5.67 15.58 -6.59
CA ASP A 25 6.16 15.85 -7.93
C ASP A 25 7.62 15.40 -8.07
N LYS A 26 8.45 15.67 -7.07
CA LYS A 26 9.86 15.21 -7.04
C LYS A 26 9.97 13.70 -6.94
N TYR A 27 9.12 13.06 -6.13
CA TYR A 27 9.06 11.59 -6.04
C TYR A 27 8.74 10.96 -7.40
N LEU A 28 7.72 11.45 -8.10
CA LEU A 28 7.32 10.94 -9.41
C LEU A 28 8.27 11.33 -10.55
N GLU A 29 9.02 12.42 -10.40
CA GLU A 29 10.13 12.76 -11.31
C GLU A 29 11.25 11.70 -11.22
N LEU A 30 11.62 11.30 -9.99
CA LEU A 30 12.66 10.31 -9.75
C LEU A 30 12.18 8.88 -10.04
N TYR A 31 10.93 8.59 -9.74
CA TYR A 31 10.32 7.27 -9.85
C TYR A 31 8.98 7.35 -10.60
N PRO A 32 9.01 7.59 -11.92
CA PRO A 32 7.79 7.71 -12.74
C PRO A 32 6.95 6.43 -12.77
N ILE A 33 7.60 5.29 -12.57
CA ILE A 33 6.96 3.99 -12.34
C ILE A 33 7.50 3.48 -11.00
N PRO A 34 6.76 3.64 -9.90
CA PRO A 34 7.21 3.18 -8.59
C PRO A 34 7.41 1.66 -8.57
N GLU A 35 8.53 1.24 -7.98
CA GLU A 35 8.87 -0.16 -7.76
C GLU A 35 9.23 -0.37 -6.29
N VAL A 36 9.03 -1.60 -5.80
CA VAL A 36 9.44 -1.95 -4.44
C VAL A 36 10.94 -1.76 -4.29
N GLY A 37 11.34 -0.98 -3.28
CA GLY A 37 12.76 -0.72 -2.97
C GLY A 37 13.38 0.49 -3.66
N ASN A 38 12.69 1.16 -4.59
CA ASN A 38 13.27 2.33 -5.28
C ASN A 38 13.35 3.55 -4.36
N GLY A 39 12.24 3.95 -3.79
CA GLY A 39 12.17 5.13 -2.94
C GLY A 39 10.97 5.11 -2.02
N VAL A 40 11.05 5.84 -0.91
CA VAL A 40 9.98 5.91 0.08
C VAL A 40 9.79 7.34 0.57
N ILE A 41 8.54 7.74 0.75
CA ILE A 41 8.19 9.00 1.42
C ILE A 41 7.91 8.68 2.89
N VAL A 42 8.76 9.19 3.77
CA VAL A 42 8.62 9.00 5.22
C VAL A 42 7.82 10.16 5.82
N ASN A 43 6.79 9.84 6.57
CA ASN A 43 5.91 10.81 7.20
C ASN A 43 5.86 10.65 8.72
N PHE A 44 5.42 11.70 9.41
CA PHE A 44 5.34 11.72 10.86
C PHE A 44 4.18 10.89 11.43
N SER A 45 3.10 10.72 10.67
CA SER A 45 1.89 10.01 11.14
C SER A 45 1.26 9.14 10.06
N ASN A 46 0.50 8.12 10.49
CA ASN A 46 -0.26 7.25 9.57
C ASN A 46 -1.26 8.03 8.72
N VAL A 47 -1.84 9.11 9.26
CA VAL A 47 -2.76 9.97 8.51
C VAL A 47 -2.03 10.63 7.34
N GLN A 48 -0.83 11.17 7.59
CA GLN A 48 -0.01 11.75 6.52
C GLN A 48 0.45 10.70 5.52
N CYS A 49 0.84 9.51 5.96
CA CYS A 49 1.17 8.40 5.06
C CYS A 49 -0.01 8.08 4.13
N TYR A 50 -1.22 7.98 4.69
CA TYR A 50 -2.43 7.73 3.91
C TYR A 50 -2.68 8.85 2.88
N GLN A 51 -2.57 10.11 3.29
CA GLN A 51 -2.76 11.26 2.40
C GLN A 51 -1.74 11.29 1.26
N MET A 52 -0.46 11.02 1.57
CA MET A 52 0.60 10.96 0.56
C MET A 52 0.39 9.81 -0.43
N ASN A 53 0.04 8.63 0.08
CA ASN A 53 -0.28 7.48 -0.78
C ASN A 53 -1.48 7.78 -1.69
N ALA A 54 -2.54 8.40 -1.17
CA ALA A 54 -3.70 8.78 -1.97
C ALA A 54 -3.32 9.78 -3.06
N ALA A 55 -2.50 10.79 -2.73
CA ALA A 55 -2.08 11.80 -3.68
C ALA A 55 -1.12 11.25 -4.77
N VAL A 56 -0.20 10.34 -4.41
CA VAL A 56 0.63 9.63 -5.40
C VAL A 56 -0.24 8.79 -6.32
N ARG A 57 -1.19 8.01 -5.78
CA ARG A 57 -2.10 7.20 -6.58
C ARG A 57 -2.99 8.03 -7.51
N GLU A 58 -3.48 9.18 -7.05
CA GLU A 58 -4.25 10.10 -7.87
C GLU A 58 -3.45 10.59 -9.10
N ARG A 59 -2.16 10.89 -8.91
CA ARG A 59 -1.26 11.28 -10.03
C ARG A 59 -1.00 10.12 -11.01
N LEU A 60 -0.88 8.88 -10.50
CA LEU A 60 -0.60 7.70 -11.33
C LEU A 60 -1.85 7.17 -12.05
N TYR A 61 -3.00 7.17 -11.38
CA TYR A 61 -4.20 6.45 -11.83
C TYR A 61 -5.45 7.33 -11.95
N GLY A 62 -5.37 8.62 -11.63
CA GLY A 62 -6.51 9.52 -11.58
C GLY A 62 -7.43 9.18 -10.41
N GLU A 63 -8.74 9.33 -10.60
CA GLU A 63 -9.76 9.13 -9.55
C GLU A 63 -10.06 7.65 -9.23
N LYS A 64 -9.30 6.71 -9.77
CA LYS A 64 -9.51 5.28 -9.53
C LYS A 64 -9.21 4.92 -8.08
N LYS A 65 -10.24 4.50 -7.36
CA LYS A 65 -10.16 4.11 -5.94
C LYS A 65 -9.75 2.65 -5.76
N GLU A 66 -10.15 1.81 -6.71
CA GLU A 66 -9.82 0.39 -6.70
C GLU A 66 -8.33 0.19 -6.93
N ILE A 67 -7.82 -0.94 -6.42
CA ILE A 67 -6.44 -1.35 -6.68
C ILE A 67 -6.18 -1.47 -8.18
N GLN A 68 -5.05 -0.95 -8.61
CA GLN A 68 -4.62 -0.97 -10.00
C GLN A 68 -3.35 -1.82 -10.17
N PRO A 69 -3.14 -2.43 -11.35
CA PRO A 69 -1.83 -2.97 -11.69
C PRO A 69 -0.75 -1.89 -11.55
N GLY A 70 0.34 -2.23 -10.86
CA GLY A 70 1.38 -1.27 -10.49
C GLY A 70 1.30 -0.73 -9.07
N ASP A 71 0.18 -0.88 -8.37
CA ASP A 71 0.11 -0.53 -6.95
C ASP A 71 1.09 -1.35 -6.12
N ILE A 72 1.78 -0.69 -5.18
CA ILE A 72 2.63 -1.36 -4.19
C ILE A 72 1.81 -1.56 -2.93
N LEU A 73 1.73 -2.81 -2.49
CA LEU A 73 0.98 -3.21 -1.30
C LEU A 73 1.93 -3.59 -0.17
N LEU A 74 1.61 -3.08 1.02
CA LEU A 74 2.26 -3.48 2.26
C LEU A 74 1.43 -4.56 2.93
N ILE A 75 2.06 -5.70 3.22
CA ILE A 75 1.43 -6.80 3.96
C ILE A 75 1.40 -6.43 5.44
N ASN A 76 0.23 -6.49 6.05
CA ASN A 76 0.05 -6.15 7.47
C ASN A 76 -0.20 -7.34 8.38
N ASN A 77 -0.25 -8.56 7.85
CA ASN A 77 -0.41 -9.79 8.60
C ASN A 77 0.44 -10.91 8.03
N ASN A 78 0.99 -11.76 8.91
CA ASN A 78 1.73 -12.94 8.50
C ASN A 78 0.81 -13.98 7.87
N ASN A 79 1.30 -14.66 6.84
CA ASN A 79 0.68 -15.84 6.27
C ASN A 79 1.73 -16.92 6.02
N TYR A 80 1.65 -18.01 6.79
CA TYR A 80 2.66 -19.05 6.79
C TYR A 80 2.32 -20.28 5.94
N HIS A 81 1.03 -20.46 5.56
CA HIS A 81 0.54 -21.75 5.11
C HIS A 81 -0.34 -21.74 3.86
N THR A 82 -0.77 -20.59 3.41
CA THR A 82 -1.76 -20.51 2.30
C THR A 82 -1.10 -20.52 0.93
N PHE A 83 0.14 -20.03 0.83
CA PHE A 83 0.84 -19.83 -0.43
C PHE A 83 2.11 -20.68 -0.50
N SER A 84 2.69 -20.76 -1.70
CA SER A 84 3.98 -21.45 -1.93
C SER A 84 5.16 -20.81 -1.22
N ARG A 85 4.99 -19.60 -0.68
CA ARG A 85 5.96 -18.87 0.13
C ARG A 85 5.38 -18.44 1.47
N THR A 86 6.22 -18.24 2.46
CA THR A 86 5.86 -17.51 3.68
C THR A 86 5.76 -16.02 3.38
N ILE A 87 4.65 -15.40 3.76
CA ILE A 87 4.42 -13.95 3.65
C ILE A 87 4.44 -13.37 5.05
N LEU A 88 5.27 -12.36 5.26
CA LEU A 88 5.46 -11.73 6.56
C LEU A 88 4.83 -10.35 6.63
N ASN A 89 4.46 -9.95 7.84
CA ASN A 89 4.09 -8.57 8.10
C ASN A 89 5.30 -7.66 7.83
N GLY A 90 5.10 -6.64 7.01
CA GLY A 90 6.13 -5.74 6.53
C GLY A 90 6.64 -6.04 5.11
N ASP A 91 6.34 -7.22 4.56
CA ASP A 91 6.65 -7.52 3.17
C ASP A 91 5.91 -6.54 2.25
N MET A 92 6.57 -6.18 1.15
CA MET A 92 5.98 -5.38 0.08
C MET A 92 5.89 -6.20 -1.19
N ALA A 93 4.79 -6.03 -1.91
CA ALA A 93 4.56 -6.68 -3.19
C ALA A 93 3.94 -5.71 -4.19
N LYS A 94 4.20 -5.93 -5.47
CA LYS A 94 3.59 -5.20 -6.56
C LYS A 94 2.37 -5.95 -7.08
N GLY A 95 1.23 -5.27 -7.22
CA GLY A 95 0.08 -5.78 -7.94
C GLY A 95 0.39 -5.83 -9.43
N VAL A 96 0.40 -7.03 -10.03
CA VAL A 96 0.71 -7.18 -11.47
C VAL A 96 -0.54 -7.33 -12.31
N SER A 97 -1.59 -7.90 -11.75
CA SER A 97 -2.91 -7.97 -12.38
C SER A 97 -4.05 -7.88 -11.37
N THR A 98 -5.21 -7.46 -11.85
CA THR A 98 -6.45 -7.42 -11.05
C THR A 98 -7.54 -8.15 -11.79
N GLY A 99 -8.23 -9.04 -11.10
CA GLY A 99 -9.33 -9.85 -11.62
C GLY A 99 -10.71 -9.36 -11.19
N SER A 100 -11.66 -10.27 -11.26
CA SER A 100 -13.06 -10.04 -10.90
C SER A 100 -13.23 -9.78 -9.41
N VAL A 101 -14.33 -9.11 -9.08
CA VAL A 101 -14.81 -8.98 -7.70
C VAL A 101 -15.80 -10.11 -7.41
N GLU A 102 -15.62 -10.76 -6.28
CA GLU A 102 -16.50 -11.79 -5.76
C GLU A 102 -17.28 -11.24 -4.56
N TYR A 103 -18.60 -11.41 -4.58
CA TYR A 103 -19.48 -10.92 -3.53
C TYR A 103 -19.91 -12.08 -2.64
N HIS A 104 -19.75 -11.90 -1.34
CA HIS A 104 -20.14 -12.86 -0.32
C HIS A 104 -21.12 -12.19 0.64
N SER A 105 -22.36 -12.67 0.64
CA SER A 105 -23.39 -12.11 1.50
C SER A 105 -23.56 -12.91 2.78
N ASN A 106 -24.00 -12.21 3.84
CA ASN A 106 -24.38 -12.84 5.10
C ASN A 106 -23.24 -13.59 5.81
N ILE A 107 -22.00 -13.08 5.71
CA ILE A 107 -20.83 -13.68 6.39
C ILE A 107 -20.92 -13.42 7.88
N PRO A 108 -20.93 -14.45 8.75
CA PRO A 108 -20.93 -14.26 10.17
C PRO A 108 -19.58 -13.72 10.67
N VAL A 109 -19.62 -12.58 11.35
CA VAL A 109 -18.43 -11.96 11.97
C VAL A 109 -18.72 -11.67 13.44
N SER A 110 -17.65 -11.63 14.24
CA SER A 110 -17.74 -11.20 15.64
C SER A 110 -17.10 -9.83 15.79
N ILE A 111 -17.90 -8.83 16.14
CA ILE A 111 -17.42 -7.46 16.40
C ILE A 111 -17.72 -7.14 17.87
N ASN A 112 -16.66 -6.86 18.64
CA ASN A 112 -16.75 -6.58 20.08
C ASN A 112 -17.54 -7.65 20.86
N GLY A 113 -17.32 -8.94 20.51
CA GLY A 113 -17.99 -10.08 21.15
C GLY A 113 -19.43 -10.33 20.71
N LYS A 114 -19.99 -9.49 19.83
CA LYS A 114 -21.33 -9.69 19.26
C LYS A 114 -21.24 -10.31 17.87
N ARG A 115 -21.98 -11.36 17.64
CA ARG A 115 -22.15 -11.96 16.30
C ARG A 115 -23.07 -11.06 15.48
N THR A 116 -22.59 -10.70 14.30
CA THR A 116 -23.35 -9.98 13.28
C THR A 116 -23.05 -10.58 11.91
N HIS A 117 -23.79 -10.18 10.90
CA HIS A 117 -23.55 -10.62 9.53
C HIS A 117 -23.20 -9.40 8.69
N VAL A 118 -22.29 -9.57 7.75
CA VAL A 118 -21.83 -8.52 6.85
C VAL A 118 -21.75 -9.06 5.43
N ASP A 119 -21.94 -8.16 4.47
CA ASP A 119 -21.67 -8.43 3.08
C ASP A 119 -20.28 -7.91 2.74
N LEU A 120 -19.48 -8.74 2.11
CA LEU A 120 -18.08 -8.43 1.75
C LEU A 120 -17.88 -8.60 0.25
N ALA A 121 -17.05 -7.75 -0.30
CA ALA A 121 -16.57 -7.88 -1.67
C ALA A 121 -15.07 -8.13 -1.65
N PHE A 122 -14.63 -9.16 -2.33
CA PHE A 122 -13.22 -9.50 -2.48
C PHE A 122 -12.82 -9.36 -3.93
N ARG A 123 -11.64 -8.81 -4.17
CA ARG A 123 -11.04 -8.76 -5.50
C ARG A 123 -9.88 -9.75 -5.58
N ARG A 124 -9.86 -10.51 -6.65
CA ARG A 124 -8.74 -11.36 -7.02
C ARG A 124 -7.61 -10.50 -7.55
N ILE A 125 -6.40 -10.71 -7.09
CA ILE A 125 -5.21 -10.02 -7.55
C ILE A 125 -4.03 -10.97 -7.66
N GLU A 126 -3.09 -10.64 -8.51
CA GLU A 126 -1.77 -11.27 -8.55
C GLU A 126 -0.74 -10.32 -7.95
N LEU A 127 0.05 -10.84 -7.03
CA LEU A 127 1.13 -10.13 -6.34
C LEU A 127 2.48 -10.70 -6.75
N LEU A 128 3.40 -9.83 -7.11
CA LEU A 128 4.80 -10.15 -7.35
C LEU A 128 5.65 -9.56 -6.23
N PHE A 129 6.39 -10.41 -5.54
CA PHE A 129 7.35 -9.99 -4.53
C PHE A 129 8.72 -9.77 -5.18
N PRO A 130 9.56 -8.85 -4.64
CA PRO A 130 10.83 -8.48 -5.27
C PRO A 130 11.79 -9.64 -5.54
N ASP A 131 11.75 -10.66 -4.66
CA ASP A 131 12.67 -11.81 -4.71
C ASP A 131 12.08 -13.02 -5.46
N ASP A 132 10.89 -12.87 -6.05
CA ASP A 132 10.20 -13.95 -6.73
C ASP A 132 10.14 -13.74 -8.25
N ASP A 133 10.34 -14.82 -9.00
CA ASP A 133 10.16 -14.82 -10.44
C ASP A 133 8.70 -15.04 -10.87
N LYS A 134 7.83 -15.42 -9.92
CA LYS A 134 6.43 -15.74 -10.19
C LYS A 134 5.50 -14.99 -9.25
N SER A 135 4.41 -14.48 -9.81
CA SER A 135 3.33 -13.92 -9.04
C SER A 135 2.57 -15.00 -8.27
N ILE A 136 1.96 -14.58 -7.16
CA ILE A 136 0.98 -15.38 -6.43
C ILE A 136 -0.40 -14.75 -6.54
N GLU A 137 -1.40 -15.58 -6.74
CA GLU A 137 -2.80 -15.15 -6.73
C GLU A 137 -3.33 -15.13 -5.31
N CYS A 138 -3.99 -14.03 -4.94
CA CYS A 138 -4.68 -13.91 -3.66
C CYS A 138 -5.96 -13.07 -3.81
N MET A 139 -6.74 -13.05 -2.73
CA MET A 139 -7.94 -12.22 -2.65
C MET A 139 -7.74 -11.15 -1.60
N ILE A 140 -8.07 -9.91 -1.96
CA ILE A 140 -8.06 -8.78 -1.04
C ILE A 140 -9.48 -8.30 -0.79
N LEU A 141 -9.72 -7.77 0.39
CA LEU A 141 -10.99 -7.14 0.72
C LEU A 141 -11.11 -5.82 -0.05
N GLU A 142 -12.03 -5.78 -1.02
CA GLU A 142 -12.27 -4.61 -1.87
C GLU A 142 -13.01 -3.51 -1.11
N SER A 143 -14.11 -3.91 -0.47
CA SER A 143 -14.90 -2.98 0.34
C SER A 143 -15.77 -3.74 1.34
N GLN A 144 -16.09 -3.08 2.45
CA GLN A 144 -17.28 -3.43 3.20
C GLN A 144 -18.44 -2.71 2.54
N LEU A 145 -19.39 -3.47 2.01
CA LEU A 145 -20.65 -2.91 1.56
C LEU A 145 -21.34 -2.34 2.79
N LYS A 146 -21.38 -1.01 2.89
CA LYS A 146 -22.19 -0.35 3.90
C LYS A 146 -23.64 -0.52 3.49
N ASN A 147 -24.39 -1.31 4.25
CA ASN A 147 -25.85 -1.28 4.24
C ASN A 147 -26.34 0.02 4.83
#